data_3024458ba2a5dece7816d0e23ee9fd6c
#
_entry.id   3024458ba2a5dece7816d0e23ee9fd6c
#
_cell.length_a   1.000
_cell.length_b   1.000
_cell.length_c   1.000
_cell.angle_alpha   90.00
_cell.angle_beta   90.00
_cell.angle_gamma   90.00
#
_symmetry.space_group_name_H-M   'P 1'
#
loop_
_entity.id
_entity.type
_entity.pdbx_description
1 polymer ?
#
loop_
_entity_poly.entity_id
_entity_poly.type
_entity_poly.pdbx_seq_one_letter_code
_entity_poly.pdbx_strand_id
1 'polypeptide(L)'
;CLNLDGWFVPIVDDIINTGIKIPFCYIGQESWGPKSKNYSKLNTFFDNCQNDAYIIKVKQTKHFDYSDLPYISSLGKKLKINGKASNKDFIPDLNKVILGFFNEYLKNDLKDWIEDFEKKYDSTIKFK
;
A
#
# COMPACT_ATOMS: atom_id res chain seq x y z
N CYS A 1 -8.79 -5.95 -5.92
CA CYS A 1 -7.74 -6.55 -5.10
C CYS A 1 -6.94 -5.46 -4.40
N LEU A 2 -6.77 -5.57 -3.07
CA LEU A 2 -5.97 -4.61 -2.30
C LEU A 2 -4.86 -5.36 -1.53
N ASN A 3 -3.66 -4.79 -1.54
CA ASN A 3 -2.48 -5.34 -0.88
C ASN A 3 -1.85 -4.29 0.04
N LEU A 4 -1.62 -4.66 1.31
CA LEU A 4 -0.97 -3.81 2.30
C LEU A 4 0.48 -4.26 2.49
N ASP A 5 1.40 -3.49 1.94
CA ASP A 5 2.86 -3.66 2.00
C ASP A 5 3.33 -5.10 1.75
N GLY A 6 2.64 -5.80 0.84
CA GLY A 6 2.92 -7.20 0.53
C GLY A 6 4.25 -7.41 -0.17
N TRP A 7 4.77 -8.61 -0.01
CA TRP A 7 6.06 -9.00 -0.55
C TRP A 7 5.91 -9.69 -1.91
N PHE A 8 6.35 -9.03 -2.97
CA PHE A 8 6.24 -9.52 -4.36
C PHE A 8 7.39 -10.45 -4.77
N VAL A 9 8.51 -10.45 -4.02
CA VAL A 9 9.68 -11.29 -4.37
C VAL A 9 9.34 -12.77 -4.53
N PRO A 10 8.52 -13.40 -3.65
CA PRO A 10 8.20 -14.82 -3.78
C PRO A 10 7.13 -15.14 -4.83
N ILE A 11 6.46 -14.12 -5.41
CA ILE A 11 5.44 -14.34 -6.44
C ILE A 11 6.11 -14.86 -7.71
N VAL A 12 5.56 -15.92 -8.29
CA VAL A 12 6.08 -16.54 -9.51
C VAL A 12 5.99 -15.59 -10.70
N ASP A 13 6.95 -15.67 -11.61
CA ASP A 13 7.08 -14.71 -12.71
C ASP A 13 5.91 -14.75 -13.69
N ASP A 14 5.24 -15.89 -13.87
CA ASP A 14 4.03 -15.99 -14.70
C ASP A 14 2.91 -15.07 -14.21
N ILE A 15 2.68 -15.00 -12.89
CA ILE A 15 1.69 -14.09 -12.29
C ILE A 15 2.15 -12.65 -12.44
N ILE A 16 3.42 -12.37 -12.21
CA ILE A 16 4.00 -11.02 -12.36
C ILE A 16 3.84 -10.51 -13.80
N ASN A 17 4.10 -11.37 -14.79
CA ASN A 17 4.06 -11.00 -16.20
C ASN A 17 2.65 -11.00 -16.81
N THR A 18 1.67 -11.60 -16.12
CA THR A 18 0.26 -11.63 -16.58
C THR A 18 -0.55 -10.49 -15.97
N GLY A 19 -0.22 -10.04 -14.74
CA GLY A 19 -1.04 -9.10 -13.98
C GLY A 19 -2.39 -9.70 -13.59
N ILE A 20 -3.36 -8.83 -13.29
CA ILE A 20 -4.75 -9.23 -12.97
C ILE A 20 -5.77 -8.39 -13.76
N LYS A 21 -6.99 -8.93 -13.90
CA LYS A 21 -8.08 -8.32 -14.69
C LYS A 21 -9.06 -7.49 -13.83
N ILE A 22 -8.87 -7.46 -12.54
CA ILE A 22 -9.70 -6.71 -11.59
C ILE A 22 -8.93 -5.49 -11.07
N PRO A 23 -9.61 -4.46 -10.56
CA PRO A 23 -8.95 -3.31 -9.97
C PRO A 23 -7.94 -3.72 -8.89
N PHE A 24 -6.78 -3.09 -8.90
CA PHE A 24 -5.67 -3.38 -8.01
C PHE A 24 -5.20 -2.14 -7.25
N CYS A 25 -4.95 -2.29 -5.95
CA CYS A 25 -4.34 -1.24 -5.14
C CYS A 25 -3.25 -1.84 -4.24
N TYR A 26 -2.04 -1.34 -4.35
CA TYR A 26 -0.96 -1.57 -3.40
C TYR A 26 -0.75 -0.32 -2.56
N ILE A 27 -0.72 -0.48 -1.23
CA ILE A 27 -0.37 0.57 -0.28
C ILE A 27 0.77 0.05 0.57
N GLY A 28 1.91 0.75 0.58
CA GLY A 28 3.06 0.23 1.30
C GLY A 28 4.13 1.28 1.61
N GLN A 29 5.17 0.84 2.30
CA GLN A 29 6.30 1.68 2.67
C GLN A 29 7.05 2.21 1.44
N GLU A 30 7.74 3.34 1.60
CA GLU A 30 8.48 3.99 0.51
C GLU A 30 9.60 3.10 -0.05
N SER A 31 10.24 2.28 0.77
CA SER A 31 11.39 1.48 0.35
C SER A 31 11.51 0.16 1.14
N TRP A 32 11.76 -0.91 0.41
CA TRP A 32 12.17 -2.22 0.96
C TRP A 32 13.69 -2.38 1.10
N GLY A 33 14.42 -1.27 0.93
CA GLY A 33 15.88 -1.24 0.94
C GLY A 33 16.51 -1.41 -0.45
N PRO A 34 17.77 -1.00 -0.61
CA PRO A 34 18.41 -0.80 -1.92
C PRO A 34 18.66 -2.11 -2.70
N LYS A 35 18.68 -3.25 -2.01
CA LYS A 35 18.91 -4.58 -2.63
C LYS A 35 17.62 -5.35 -2.88
N SER A 36 16.47 -4.84 -2.46
CA SER A 36 15.20 -5.53 -2.61
C SER A 36 14.68 -5.42 -4.05
N LYS A 37 14.31 -6.58 -4.62
CA LYS A 37 13.61 -6.65 -5.91
C LYS A 37 12.09 -6.43 -5.78
N ASN A 38 11.59 -6.09 -4.59
CA ASN A 38 10.15 -6.03 -4.33
C ASN A 38 9.45 -5.04 -5.26
N TYR A 39 9.93 -3.80 -5.32
CA TYR A 39 9.33 -2.77 -6.18
C TYR A 39 9.57 -3.01 -7.67
N SER A 40 10.66 -3.67 -8.05
CA SER A 40 10.85 -4.07 -9.45
C SER A 40 9.75 -5.04 -9.88
N LYS A 41 9.51 -6.11 -9.12
CA LYS A 41 8.43 -7.06 -9.39
C LYS A 41 7.04 -6.43 -9.29
N LEU A 42 6.78 -5.59 -8.29
CA LEU A 42 5.51 -4.87 -8.14
C LEU A 42 5.25 -3.96 -9.35
N ASN A 43 6.25 -3.22 -9.83
CA ASN A 43 6.08 -2.37 -11.01
C ASN A 43 5.78 -3.19 -12.27
N THR A 44 6.50 -4.30 -12.49
CA THR A 44 6.19 -5.21 -13.62
C THR A 44 4.77 -5.75 -13.52
N PHE A 45 4.34 -6.18 -12.33
CA PHE A 45 2.96 -6.64 -12.11
C PHE A 45 1.94 -5.54 -12.39
N PHE A 46 2.17 -4.35 -11.86
CA PHE A 46 1.32 -3.18 -12.08
C PHE A 46 1.19 -2.86 -13.58
N ASP A 47 2.30 -2.82 -14.31
CA ASP A 47 2.30 -2.49 -15.73
C ASP A 47 1.53 -3.55 -16.57
N ASN A 48 1.42 -4.78 -16.07
CA ASN A 48 0.64 -5.87 -16.69
C ASN A 48 -0.81 -6.00 -16.18
N CYS A 49 -1.23 -5.25 -15.16
CA CYS A 49 -2.64 -5.21 -14.75
C CYS A 49 -3.52 -4.71 -15.90
N GLN A 50 -4.70 -5.34 -16.08
CA GLN A 50 -5.60 -5.09 -17.20
C GLN A 50 -6.81 -4.21 -16.82
N ASN A 51 -6.80 -3.65 -15.61
CA ASN A 51 -7.81 -2.75 -15.07
C ASN A 51 -7.12 -1.65 -14.27
N ASP A 52 -7.88 -0.72 -13.70
CA ASP A 52 -7.36 0.34 -12.85
C ASP A 52 -6.39 -0.21 -11.81
N ALA A 53 -5.24 0.40 -11.71
CA ALA A 53 -4.21 -0.03 -10.78
C ALA A 53 -3.56 1.16 -10.07
N TYR A 54 -3.31 1.00 -8.76
CA TYR A 54 -2.69 2.00 -7.90
C TYR A 54 -1.47 1.42 -7.19
N ILE A 55 -0.39 2.20 -7.12
CA ILE A 55 0.72 1.99 -6.18
C ILE A 55 0.84 3.24 -5.33
N ILE A 56 0.54 3.12 -4.04
CA ILE A 56 0.63 4.19 -3.04
C ILE A 56 1.81 3.90 -2.13
N LYS A 57 2.86 4.71 -2.23
CA LYS A 57 4.04 4.61 -1.37
C LYS A 57 3.98 5.68 -0.31
N VAL A 58 3.93 5.26 0.95
CA VAL A 58 3.80 6.16 2.10
C VAL A 58 5.17 6.40 2.72
N LYS A 59 5.60 7.66 2.74
CA LYS A 59 6.89 8.03 3.32
C LYS A 59 6.93 7.81 4.82
N GLN A 60 8.12 7.53 5.32
CA GLN A 60 8.39 7.38 6.76
C GLN A 60 7.57 6.28 7.44
N THR A 61 7.01 5.33 6.67
CA THR A 61 6.41 4.10 7.18
C THR A 61 7.38 2.92 7.06
N LYS A 62 7.08 1.85 7.80
CA LYS A 62 7.76 0.56 7.75
C LYS A 62 6.73 -0.55 7.69
N HIS A 63 7.18 -1.75 7.34
CA HIS A 63 6.31 -2.90 7.14
C HIS A 63 5.30 -3.15 8.28
N PHE A 64 5.73 -3.06 9.53
CA PHE A 64 4.86 -3.31 10.68
C PHE A 64 3.81 -2.21 10.93
N ASP A 65 3.91 -1.05 10.29
CA ASP A 65 2.90 0.00 10.40
C ASP A 65 1.59 -0.37 9.69
N TYR A 66 1.63 -1.37 8.78
CA TYR A 66 0.47 -1.91 8.05
C TYR A 66 -0.18 -3.11 8.76
N SER A 67 0.10 -3.27 10.05
CA SER A 67 -0.46 -4.30 10.93
C SER A 67 -1.01 -3.69 12.21
N ASP A 68 -1.65 -4.51 13.06
CA ASP A 68 -2.15 -4.08 14.36
C ASP A 68 -1.06 -3.90 15.42
N LEU A 69 0.19 -4.25 15.10
CA LEU A 69 1.29 -4.22 16.06
C LEU A 69 1.49 -2.87 16.77
N PRO A 70 1.38 -1.70 16.08
CA PRO A 70 1.49 -0.39 16.72
C PRO A 70 0.43 -0.12 17.79
N TYR A 71 -0.73 -0.78 17.70
CA TYR A 71 -1.85 -0.65 18.65
C TYR A 71 -1.73 -1.61 19.82
N ILE A 72 -1.28 -2.83 19.57
CA ILE A 72 -1.19 -3.89 20.58
C ILE A 72 0.01 -3.65 21.50
N SER A 73 1.09 -3.07 20.99
CA SER A 73 2.34 -2.95 21.74
C SER A 73 3.10 -1.67 21.48
N SER A 74 3.41 -0.94 22.56
CA SER A 74 4.36 0.18 22.51
C SER A 74 5.82 -0.26 22.25
N LEU A 75 6.10 -1.55 22.29
CA LEU A 75 7.43 -2.12 22.02
C LEU A 75 7.92 -1.83 20.60
N GLY A 76 7.01 -1.72 19.63
CA GLY A 76 7.36 -1.41 18.25
C GLY A 76 8.14 -0.10 18.10
N LYS A 77 7.74 0.92 18.86
CA LYS A 77 8.46 2.22 18.90
C LYS A 77 9.83 2.08 19.57
N LYS A 78 9.92 1.34 20.69
CA LYS A 78 11.19 1.11 21.40
C LYS A 78 12.19 0.32 20.56
N LEU A 79 11.71 -0.67 19.80
CA LEU A 79 12.53 -1.51 18.92
C LEU A 79 12.80 -0.84 17.54
N LYS A 80 12.27 0.35 17.29
CA LYS A 80 12.41 1.09 16.02
C LYS A 80 11.93 0.30 14.80
N ILE A 81 10.97 -0.61 14.98
CA ILE A 81 10.36 -1.38 13.88
C ILE A 81 9.21 -0.65 13.22
N ASN A 82 8.68 0.41 13.84
CA ASN A 82 7.69 1.32 13.28
C ASN A 82 8.35 2.53 12.61
N GLY A 83 7.68 3.09 11.62
CA GLY A 83 8.06 4.32 10.95
C GLY A 83 7.68 5.56 11.77
N LYS A 84 8.18 6.72 11.36
CA LYS A 84 7.87 8.00 12.01
C LYS A 84 6.44 8.47 11.72
N ALA A 85 5.88 8.11 10.57
CA ALA A 85 4.50 8.42 10.19
C ALA A 85 3.47 7.58 10.98
N SER A 86 3.91 6.48 11.61
CA SER A 86 3.06 5.61 12.44
C SER A 86 2.64 6.32 13.73
N ASN A 87 1.50 6.97 13.69
CA ASN A 87 0.83 7.61 14.82
C ASN A 87 -0.54 6.96 15.05
N LYS A 88 -1.27 7.43 16.07
CA LYS A 88 -2.60 6.90 16.40
C LYS A 88 -3.65 7.04 15.29
N ASP A 89 -3.44 7.97 14.35
CA ASP A 89 -4.40 8.26 13.28
C ASP A 89 -4.08 7.48 12.00
N PHE A 90 -2.88 6.87 11.87
CA PHE A 90 -2.44 6.23 10.63
C PHE A 90 -3.37 5.08 10.19
N ILE A 91 -3.67 4.13 11.09
CA ILE A 91 -4.55 3.01 10.73
C ILE A 91 -6.00 3.46 10.49
N PRO A 92 -6.63 4.33 11.31
CA PRO A 92 -7.92 4.91 10.97
C PRO A 92 -7.98 5.55 9.58
N ASP A 93 -6.95 6.30 9.19
CA ASP A 93 -6.90 6.94 7.89
C ASP A 93 -6.61 5.92 6.76
N LEU A 94 -5.73 4.96 6.99
CA LEU A 94 -5.51 3.84 6.08
C LEU A 94 -6.82 3.05 5.83
N ASN A 95 -7.60 2.81 6.89
CA ASN A 95 -8.91 2.15 6.76
C ASN A 95 -9.90 2.95 5.92
N LYS A 96 -9.86 4.30 5.96
CA LYS A 96 -10.69 5.15 5.08
C LYS A 96 -10.29 4.97 3.61
N VAL A 97 -8.98 4.92 3.32
CA VAL A 97 -8.46 4.67 1.97
C VAL A 97 -8.89 3.29 1.47
N ILE A 98 -8.77 2.25 2.31
CA ILE A 98 -9.21 0.89 1.98
C ILE A 98 -10.71 0.87 1.67
N LEU A 99 -11.52 1.49 2.55
CA LEU A 99 -12.97 1.57 2.39
C LEU A 99 -13.35 2.34 1.13
N GLY A 100 -12.67 3.45 0.85
CA GLY A 100 -12.87 4.26 -0.34
C GLY A 100 -12.63 3.47 -1.61
N PHE A 101 -11.50 2.77 -1.72
CA PHE A 101 -11.20 1.88 -2.83
C PHE A 101 -12.31 0.83 -3.05
N PHE A 102 -12.75 0.15 -2.00
CA PHE A 102 -13.83 -0.84 -2.15
C PHE A 102 -15.20 -0.22 -2.46
N ASN A 103 -15.51 0.97 -1.94
CA ASN A 103 -16.75 1.66 -2.27
C ASN A 103 -16.78 2.09 -3.75
N GLU A 104 -15.66 2.56 -4.30
CA GLU A 104 -15.56 2.90 -5.72
C GLU A 104 -15.84 1.67 -6.60
N TYR A 105 -15.11 0.57 -6.39
CA TYR A 105 -15.17 -0.58 -7.29
C TYR A 105 -16.31 -1.58 -7.02
N LEU A 106 -16.93 -1.55 -5.84
CA LEU A 106 -18.04 -2.45 -5.51
C LEU A 106 -19.41 -1.73 -5.46
N LYS A 107 -19.42 -0.40 -5.26
CA LYS A 107 -20.65 0.38 -5.09
C LYS A 107 -20.80 1.53 -6.07
N ASN A 108 -19.80 1.77 -6.96
CA ASN A 108 -19.73 2.94 -7.84
C ASN A 108 -19.79 4.29 -7.09
N ASP A 109 -19.26 4.37 -5.88
CA ASP A 109 -19.17 5.62 -5.13
C ASP A 109 -17.85 6.33 -5.51
N LEU A 110 -17.91 7.22 -6.50
CA LEU A 110 -16.76 7.91 -7.11
C LEU A 110 -16.26 9.08 -6.24
N LYS A 111 -16.17 8.95 -4.95
CA LYS A 111 -15.58 9.97 -4.08
C LYS A 111 -14.06 9.88 -4.12
N ASP A 112 -13.41 11.04 -4.05
CA ASP A 112 -11.97 11.09 -3.85
C ASP A 112 -11.63 10.52 -2.46
N TRP A 113 -11.05 9.34 -2.46
CA TRP A 113 -10.71 8.60 -1.24
C TRP A 113 -9.22 8.68 -0.87
N ILE A 114 -8.40 9.34 -1.70
CA ILE A 114 -6.94 9.26 -1.61
C ILE A 114 -6.28 10.61 -1.33
N GLU A 115 -6.88 11.74 -1.74
CA GLU A 115 -6.26 13.07 -1.71
C GLU A 115 -5.85 13.51 -0.30
N ASP A 116 -6.75 13.37 0.67
CA ASP A 116 -6.46 13.73 2.07
C ASP A 116 -5.36 12.86 2.67
N PHE A 117 -5.33 11.58 2.31
CA PHE A 117 -4.31 10.66 2.77
C PHE A 117 -2.95 10.98 2.14
N GLU A 118 -2.92 11.27 0.83
CA GLU A 118 -1.71 11.67 0.11
C GLU A 118 -1.08 12.91 0.74
N LYS A 119 -1.87 13.95 0.97
CA LYS A 119 -1.39 15.20 1.59
C LYS A 119 -0.89 15.00 3.02
N LYS A 120 -1.63 14.23 3.82
CA LYS A 120 -1.32 14.03 5.24
C LYS A 120 -0.05 13.21 5.47
N TYR A 121 0.19 12.21 4.63
CA TYR A 121 1.28 11.24 4.80
C TYR A 121 2.39 11.38 3.76
N ASP A 122 2.40 12.50 2.99
CA ASP A 122 3.41 12.75 1.95
C ASP A 122 3.66 11.49 1.09
N SER A 123 2.56 10.88 0.62
CA SER A 123 2.65 9.66 -0.18
C SER A 123 2.83 9.96 -1.66
N THR A 124 3.39 9.02 -2.38
CA THR A 124 3.52 9.05 -3.85
C THR A 124 2.54 8.06 -4.46
N ILE A 125 1.77 8.50 -5.44
CA ILE A 125 0.76 7.67 -6.11
C ILE A 125 1.18 7.45 -7.56
N LYS A 126 1.19 6.19 -7.99
CA LYS A 126 1.25 5.80 -9.40
C LYS A 126 -0.11 5.17 -9.74
N PHE A 127 -0.76 5.69 -10.78
CA PHE A 127 -2.06 5.22 -11.26
C PHE A 127 -2.01 4.92 -12.76
N LYS A 128 -2.79 3.94 -13.18
CA LYS A 128 -3.06 3.66 -14.61
C LYS A 128 -4.48 3.16 -14.78
#